data_4dab656b0cd78cc858d8e874c2036e7c
#
_entry.id   4dab656b0cd78cc858d8e874c2036e7c
#
_cell.length_a   1.000
_cell.length_b   1.000
_cell.length_c   1.000
_cell.angle_alpha   90.00
_cell.angle_beta   90.00
_cell.angle_gamma   90.00
#
_symmetry.space_group_name_H-M   'P 1'
#
loop_
_entity.id
_entity.type
_entity.pdbx_description
1 polymer ?
#
loop_
_entity_poly.entity_id
_entity_poly.type
_entity_poly.pdbx_seq_one_letter_code
_entity_poly.pdbx_strand_id
1 'polypeptide(L)'
;MRFYHKITLAFLALLAAALCAVGLAMTAASFSAGLASARAAALAQHSRDRYGVEQAVYAQYETGAAYGAQPYGNDQLAAALQTYAAQAAPGAQLALFADGTALFSTLPTALPRAVQQQAAAGGAAQATVWRGGGESWLLLAQPLAVPGRDAVLLGAYDLGAVYAARRALLLGWAAAAALTLVLGGAAAGRLSRRLTAPLARLQAASGRIAAGEYGERTGIVTGDEIGALSASFDAMAEAVQRRIQDLHAALQRERDFVAAFTHELKTPMTSMMGYAGLLRTGPQTPAAVQDAAGYIYRETRRLEALCAKLLELLGLEAGEGSIAKAPVSDRALFAAVQRALAGPGAGDAAAPVVFAPGGCTVCVDRILWEDLLRNLVANACRACRGVPGASVRVACRAEEGQAVFTVADTGCGIPPEDLPRVTEPFYMVDKSRARAGGGSGLGLALCSRIAACHGAALTLDSAPGRGTTVTVRLPLAGGPQETAQTAKEGTNDES
;
A
#
# COMPACT_ATOMS: atom_id res chain seq x y z
N MET A 1 10.79 3.24 -20.43
CA MET A 1 9.85 4.36 -20.15
C MET A 1 9.05 4.05 -18.92
N ARG A 2 8.99 4.95 -17.91
CA ARG A 2 8.17 4.75 -16.69
C ARG A 2 6.68 4.77 -17.07
N PHE A 3 5.86 4.01 -16.39
CA PHE A 3 4.43 3.81 -16.69
C PHE A 3 3.65 5.12 -16.90
N TYR A 4 3.94 6.14 -16.09
CA TYR A 4 3.28 7.45 -16.19
C TYR A 4 3.54 8.16 -17.53
N HIS A 5 4.72 8.01 -18.14
CA HIS A 5 5.02 8.59 -19.46
C HIS A 5 4.17 7.97 -20.56
N LYS A 6 3.91 6.64 -20.48
CA LYS A 6 3.05 5.96 -21.47
C LYS A 6 1.62 6.49 -21.43
N ILE A 7 1.05 6.66 -20.22
CA ILE A 7 -0.31 7.21 -20.07
C ILE A 7 -0.39 8.64 -20.56
N THR A 8 0.53 9.50 -20.15
CA THR A 8 0.55 10.91 -20.57
C THR A 8 0.68 11.03 -22.10
N LEU A 9 1.53 10.23 -22.73
CA LEU A 9 1.75 10.25 -24.17
C LEU A 9 0.52 9.75 -24.94
N ALA A 10 -0.11 8.69 -24.48
CA ALA A 10 -1.37 8.17 -25.06
C ALA A 10 -2.49 9.20 -24.98
N PHE A 11 -2.65 9.86 -23.84
CA PHE A 11 -3.65 10.92 -23.64
C PHE A 11 -3.39 12.11 -24.58
N LEU A 12 -2.12 12.59 -24.68
CA LEU A 12 -1.76 13.67 -25.58
C LEU A 12 -1.97 13.33 -27.06
N ALA A 13 -1.66 12.10 -27.47
CA ALA A 13 -1.89 11.66 -28.85
C ALA A 13 -3.38 11.64 -29.18
N LEU A 14 -4.24 11.14 -28.28
CA LEU A 14 -5.67 11.11 -28.47
C LEU A 14 -6.27 12.52 -28.50
N LEU A 15 -5.83 13.39 -27.60
CA LEU A 15 -6.24 14.79 -27.56
C LEU A 15 -5.82 15.54 -28.83
N ALA A 16 -4.59 15.35 -29.30
CA ALA A 16 -4.12 15.96 -30.55
C ALA A 16 -4.92 15.49 -31.75
N ALA A 17 -5.21 14.19 -31.86
CA ALA A 17 -6.03 13.64 -32.94
C ALA A 17 -7.46 14.24 -32.94
N ALA A 18 -8.09 14.33 -31.77
CA ALA A 18 -9.41 14.94 -31.63
C ALA A 18 -9.40 16.42 -32.01
N LEU A 19 -8.43 17.20 -31.53
CA LEU A 19 -8.29 18.61 -31.89
C LEU A 19 -8.06 18.78 -33.41
N CYS A 20 -7.19 17.97 -34.01
CA CYS A 20 -6.96 18.02 -35.47
C CYS A 20 -8.24 17.72 -36.24
N ALA A 21 -9.00 16.68 -35.89
CA ALA A 21 -10.23 16.31 -36.57
C ALA A 21 -11.29 17.44 -36.49
N VAL A 22 -11.52 17.99 -35.29
CA VAL A 22 -12.49 19.07 -35.07
C VAL A 22 -12.05 20.34 -35.80
N GLY A 23 -10.76 20.70 -35.71
CA GLY A 23 -10.22 21.90 -36.36
C GLY A 23 -10.35 21.83 -37.88
N LEU A 24 -10.00 20.69 -38.49
CA LEU A 24 -10.14 20.49 -39.95
C LEU A 24 -11.61 20.55 -40.38
N ALA A 25 -12.51 19.88 -39.64
CA ALA A 25 -13.95 19.90 -39.98
C ALA A 25 -14.53 21.31 -39.87
N MET A 26 -14.24 22.03 -38.80
CA MET A 26 -14.73 23.38 -38.55
C MET A 26 -14.19 24.38 -39.60
N THR A 27 -12.89 24.33 -39.91
CA THR A 27 -12.30 25.22 -40.90
C THR A 27 -12.78 24.90 -42.32
N ALA A 28 -13.01 23.63 -42.66
CA ALA A 28 -13.57 23.22 -43.92
C ALA A 28 -15.01 23.69 -44.09
N ALA A 29 -15.85 23.48 -43.07
CA ALA A 29 -17.25 23.92 -43.06
C ALA A 29 -17.38 25.45 -43.15
N SER A 30 -16.60 26.19 -42.37
CA SER A 30 -16.58 27.67 -42.41
C SER A 30 -16.12 28.21 -43.75
N PHE A 31 -15.09 27.60 -44.36
CA PHE A 31 -14.57 27.99 -45.65
C PHE A 31 -15.61 27.68 -46.77
N SER A 32 -16.24 26.50 -46.78
CA SER A 32 -17.24 26.16 -47.76
C SER A 32 -18.47 27.09 -47.71
N ALA A 33 -18.94 27.42 -46.49
CA ALA A 33 -20.02 28.37 -46.26
C ALA A 33 -19.64 29.79 -46.73
N GLY A 34 -18.44 30.25 -46.40
CA GLY A 34 -17.91 31.55 -46.81
C GLY A 34 -17.78 31.67 -48.35
N LEU A 35 -17.29 30.62 -48.99
CA LEU A 35 -17.17 30.57 -50.45
C LEU A 35 -18.54 30.56 -51.14
N ALA A 36 -19.45 29.78 -50.62
CA ALA A 36 -20.84 29.72 -51.14
C ALA A 36 -21.55 31.11 -51.05
N SER A 37 -21.41 31.77 -49.89
CA SER A 37 -21.95 33.11 -49.69
C SER A 37 -21.32 34.14 -50.63
N ALA A 38 -19.99 34.13 -50.74
CA ALA A 38 -19.25 35.04 -51.64
C ALA A 38 -19.67 34.81 -53.11
N ARG A 39 -19.83 33.54 -53.52
CA ARG A 39 -20.30 33.18 -54.87
C ARG A 39 -21.73 33.68 -55.12
N ALA A 40 -22.63 33.50 -54.16
CA ALA A 40 -24.03 33.97 -54.29
C ALA A 40 -24.08 35.51 -54.38
N ALA A 41 -23.33 36.20 -53.57
CA ALA A 41 -23.23 37.68 -53.62
C ALA A 41 -22.65 38.17 -54.96
N ALA A 42 -21.56 37.53 -55.43
CA ALA A 42 -20.94 37.85 -56.72
C ALA A 42 -21.91 37.61 -57.90
N LEU A 43 -22.65 36.50 -57.90
CA LEU A 43 -23.66 36.23 -58.94
C LEU A 43 -24.79 37.27 -58.96
N ALA A 44 -25.30 37.64 -57.77
CA ALA A 44 -26.30 38.68 -57.64
C ALA A 44 -25.79 40.04 -58.12
N GLN A 45 -24.55 40.39 -57.81
CA GLN A 45 -23.91 41.61 -58.27
C GLN A 45 -23.69 41.59 -59.77
N HIS A 46 -23.14 40.50 -60.32
CA HIS A 46 -22.87 40.33 -61.76
C HIS A 46 -24.14 40.41 -62.59
N SER A 47 -25.26 39.86 -62.10
CA SER A 47 -26.57 39.96 -62.79
C SER A 47 -27.06 41.41 -62.82
N ARG A 48 -26.84 42.19 -61.75
CA ARG A 48 -27.15 43.62 -61.75
C ARG A 48 -26.27 44.39 -62.72
N ASP A 49 -24.96 44.11 -62.74
CA ASP A 49 -24.00 44.73 -63.62
C ASP A 49 -24.35 44.44 -65.11
N ARG A 50 -24.69 43.18 -65.42
CA ARG A 50 -25.14 42.78 -66.74
C ARG A 50 -26.36 43.58 -67.21
N TYR A 51 -27.42 43.63 -66.38
CA TYR A 51 -28.60 44.41 -66.70
C TYR A 51 -28.28 45.89 -66.93
N GLY A 52 -27.46 46.49 -66.10
CA GLY A 52 -27.04 47.88 -66.24
C GLY A 52 -26.27 48.15 -67.54
N VAL A 53 -25.35 47.21 -67.88
CA VAL A 53 -24.61 47.30 -69.17
C VAL A 53 -25.55 47.13 -70.34
N GLU A 54 -26.51 46.18 -70.35
CA GLU A 54 -27.49 46.02 -71.37
C GLU A 54 -28.30 47.31 -71.60
N GLN A 55 -28.78 47.95 -70.51
CA GLN A 55 -29.46 49.25 -70.61
C GLN A 55 -28.56 50.36 -71.21
N ALA A 56 -27.26 50.41 -70.85
CA ALA A 56 -26.33 51.36 -71.36
C ALA A 56 -26.08 51.12 -72.88
N VAL A 57 -26.04 49.83 -73.29
CA VAL A 57 -25.89 49.49 -74.76
C VAL A 57 -27.12 49.93 -75.55
N TYR A 58 -28.33 49.71 -75.00
CA TYR A 58 -29.57 50.15 -75.65
C TYR A 58 -29.65 51.69 -75.75
N ALA A 59 -29.29 52.44 -74.74
CA ALA A 59 -29.26 53.89 -74.73
C ALA A 59 -28.26 54.47 -75.76
N GLN A 60 -27.09 53.85 -75.87
CA GLN A 60 -26.12 54.18 -76.87
C GLN A 60 -26.59 53.88 -78.36
N TYR A 61 -27.35 52.80 -78.50
CA TYR A 61 -27.97 52.45 -79.79
C TYR A 61 -28.98 53.51 -80.24
N GLU A 62 -29.87 53.94 -79.37
CA GLU A 62 -30.86 54.95 -79.68
C GLU A 62 -30.19 56.29 -80.08
N THR A 63 -29.12 56.66 -79.39
CA THR A 63 -28.35 57.89 -79.70
C THR A 63 -27.60 57.72 -80.98
N GLY A 64 -26.93 56.58 -81.23
CA GLY A 64 -26.12 56.33 -82.43
C GLY A 64 -26.96 56.18 -83.73
N ALA A 65 -28.13 55.56 -83.60
CA ALA A 65 -29.06 55.40 -84.72
C ALA A 65 -29.54 56.79 -85.27
N ALA A 66 -29.73 57.76 -84.37
CA ALA A 66 -30.07 59.14 -84.78
C ALA A 66 -28.97 59.85 -85.61
N TYR A 67 -27.73 59.37 -85.61
CA TYR A 67 -26.55 59.95 -86.31
C TYR A 67 -26.00 59.04 -87.43
N GLY A 68 -26.71 57.96 -87.87
CA GLY A 68 -26.35 57.06 -88.93
C GLY A 68 -25.19 56.11 -88.66
N ALA A 69 -24.83 55.87 -87.40
CA ALA A 69 -23.76 54.92 -87.03
C ALA A 69 -24.28 53.47 -87.22
N GLN A 70 -23.33 52.53 -87.51
CA GLN A 70 -23.66 51.10 -87.59
C GLN A 70 -24.11 50.63 -86.21
N PRO A 71 -25.24 49.97 -86.13
CA PRO A 71 -25.80 49.49 -84.81
C PRO A 71 -24.82 48.47 -84.22
N TYR A 72 -24.57 48.62 -82.92
CA TYR A 72 -23.79 47.70 -82.07
C TYR A 72 -22.31 47.54 -82.48
N GLY A 73 -21.72 48.65 -83.03
CA GLY A 73 -20.28 48.71 -83.35
C GLY A 73 -19.41 48.56 -82.10
N ASN A 74 -18.14 48.16 -82.27
CA ASN A 74 -17.19 47.96 -81.14
C ASN A 74 -17.02 49.22 -80.30
N ASP A 75 -17.00 50.41 -80.90
CA ASP A 75 -16.87 51.67 -80.17
C ASP A 75 -18.09 51.99 -79.30
N GLN A 76 -19.26 51.67 -79.79
CA GLN A 76 -20.54 51.86 -79.03
C GLN A 76 -20.62 50.89 -77.82
N LEU A 77 -20.25 49.64 -78.04
CA LEU A 77 -20.22 48.66 -76.95
C LEU A 77 -19.15 49.00 -75.88
N ALA A 78 -17.97 49.44 -76.34
CA ALA A 78 -16.91 49.91 -75.45
C ALA A 78 -17.36 51.16 -74.65
N ALA A 79 -17.97 52.13 -75.31
CA ALA A 79 -18.49 53.37 -74.71
C ALA A 79 -19.63 53.07 -73.71
N ALA A 80 -20.52 52.14 -74.02
CA ALA A 80 -21.56 51.71 -73.11
C ALA A 80 -21.02 51.12 -71.76
N LEU A 81 -20.04 50.20 -71.88
CA LEU A 81 -19.40 49.66 -70.69
C LEU A 81 -18.60 50.71 -69.92
N GLN A 82 -17.87 51.62 -70.63
CA GLN A 82 -17.15 52.70 -70.03
C GLN A 82 -18.04 53.64 -69.24
N THR A 83 -19.21 53.99 -69.80
CA THR A 83 -20.25 54.80 -69.16
C THR A 83 -20.78 54.13 -67.92
N TYR A 84 -21.13 52.85 -68.09
CA TYR A 84 -21.60 52.05 -66.94
C TYR A 84 -20.53 51.95 -65.85
N ALA A 85 -19.31 51.58 -66.20
CA ALA A 85 -18.23 51.42 -65.22
C ALA A 85 -17.91 52.71 -64.44
N ALA A 86 -18.10 53.89 -65.15
CA ALA A 86 -17.95 55.18 -64.46
C ALA A 86 -19.09 55.52 -63.46
N GLN A 87 -20.28 54.94 -63.67
CA GLN A 87 -21.47 55.14 -62.81
C GLN A 87 -21.63 53.99 -61.81
N ALA A 88 -21.03 52.83 -62.05
CA ALA A 88 -21.07 51.67 -61.15
C ALA A 88 -20.32 51.99 -59.85
N ALA A 89 -20.54 51.16 -58.82
CA ALA A 89 -19.85 51.27 -57.54
C ALA A 89 -18.33 51.34 -57.74
N PRO A 90 -17.60 52.17 -56.99
CA PRO A 90 -16.15 52.24 -57.08
C PRO A 90 -15.49 50.90 -56.91
N GLY A 91 -14.73 50.44 -57.95
CA GLY A 91 -14.03 49.16 -57.92
C GLY A 91 -14.72 48.00 -58.64
N ALA A 92 -15.79 48.28 -59.45
CA ALA A 92 -16.35 47.26 -60.32
C ALA A 92 -15.30 46.79 -61.34
N GLN A 93 -14.91 45.53 -61.29
CA GLN A 93 -13.88 44.89 -62.14
C GLN A 93 -14.62 44.13 -63.25
N LEU A 94 -14.86 44.80 -64.38
CA LEU A 94 -15.64 44.30 -65.51
C LEU A 94 -14.83 44.32 -66.79
N ALA A 95 -15.07 43.41 -67.73
CA ALA A 95 -14.61 43.43 -69.08
C ALA A 95 -15.70 42.98 -70.05
N LEU A 96 -15.73 43.65 -71.23
CA LEU A 96 -16.65 43.28 -72.30
C LEU A 96 -15.82 42.64 -73.44
N PHE A 97 -16.24 41.43 -73.78
CA PHE A 97 -15.74 40.70 -74.92
C PHE A 97 -16.84 40.66 -76.01
N ALA A 98 -16.47 40.92 -77.23
CA ALA A 98 -17.35 40.70 -78.37
C ALA A 98 -16.56 40.00 -79.50
N ASP A 99 -17.18 38.92 -80.02
CA ASP A 99 -16.56 38.08 -81.08
C ASP A 99 -15.13 37.61 -80.72
N GLY A 100 -14.93 37.26 -79.39
CA GLY A 100 -13.67 36.76 -78.86
C GLY A 100 -12.61 37.82 -78.54
N THR A 101 -12.88 39.14 -78.85
CA THR A 101 -11.96 40.24 -78.60
C THR A 101 -12.42 41.09 -77.38
N ALA A 102 -11.43 41.50 -76.56
CA ALA A 102 -11.76 42.39 -75.39
C ALA A 102 -11.89 43.82 -75.96
N LEU A 103 -13.06 44.40 -75.80
CA LEU A 103 -13.33 45.78 -76.24
C LEU A 103 -12.99 46.81 -75.18
N PHE A 104 -13.26 46.48 -73.93
CA PHE A 104 -12.96 47.32 -72.77
C PHE A 104 -12.74 46.43 -71.51
N SER A 105 -11.87 46.82 -70.62
CA SER A 105 -11.55 46.05 -69.41
C SER A 105 -11.09 46.95 -68.28
N THR A 106 -11.71 46.83 -67.12
CA THR A 106 -11.25 47.38 -65.85
C THR A 106 -10.74 46.29 -64.91
N LEU A 107 -10.54 45.07 -65.44
CA LEU A 107 -10.11 43.93 -64.66
C LEU A 107 -8.74 44.14 -64.04
N PRO A 108 -8.44 43.51 -62.89
CA PRO A 108 -7.15 43.60 -62.24
C PRO A 108 -5.99 43.22 -63.16
N THR A 109 -4.92 43.99 -63.15
CA THR A 109 -3.71 43.74 -63.98
C THR A 109 -3.03 42.42 -63.60
N ALA A 110 -3.25 41.91 -62.41
CA ALA A 110 -2.80 40.61 -61.92
C ALA A 110 -3.43 39.43 -62.67
N LEU A 111 -4.58 39.59 -63.30
CA LEU A 111 -5.27 38.57 -64.09
C LEU A 111 -4.69 38.39 -65.47
N PRO A 112 -4.05 37.25 -65.80
CA PRO A 112 -3.48 37.02 -67.13
C PRO A 112 -4.54 37.10 -68.23
N ARG A 113 -4.20 37.73 -69.37
CA ARG A 113 -5.14 37.86 -70.52
C ARG A 113 -5.65 36.52 -71.03
N ALA A 114 -4.82 35.46 -70.99
CA ALA A 114 -5.28 34.10 -71.34
C ALA A 114 -6.39 33.59 -70.50
N VAL A 115 -6.33 33.86 -69.18
CA VAL A 115 -7.39 33.44 -68.20
C VAL A 115 -8.68 34.22 -68.39
N GLN A 116 -8.56 35.55 -68.78
CA GLN A 116 -9.71 36.39 -69.11
C GLN A 116 -10.41 35.87 -70.36
N GLN A 117 -9.62 35.58 -71.44
CA GLN A 117 -10.14 35.03 -72.69
C GLN A 117 -10.78 33.65 -72.53
N GLN A 118 -10.15 32.76 -71.74
CA GLN A 118 -10.64 31.44 -71.47
C GLN A 118 -11.96 31.51 -70.69
N ALA A 119 -12.07 32.39 -69.69
CA ALA A 119 -13.29 32.60 -68.92
C ALA A 119 -14.43 33.17 -69.80
N ALA A 120 -14.11 34.09 -70.69
CA ALA A 120 -15.06 34.67 -71.65
C ALA A 120 -15.51 33.69 -72.74
N ALA A 121 -14.65 32.81 -73.21
CA ALA A 121 -14.95 31.83 -74.29
C ALA A 121 -15.91 30.73 -73.86
N GLY A 122 -16.13 30.54 -72.58
CA GLY A 122 -17.01 29.49 -72.02
C GLY A 122 -18.51 29.65 -72.27
N GLY A 123 -18.95 30.74 -72.82
CA GLY A 123 -20.31 30.97 -73.43
C GLY A 123 -21.54 30.83 -72.55
N ALA A 124 -21.49 30.10 -71.44
CA ALA A 124 -22.56 29.93 -70.45
C ALA A 124 -22.10 30.52 -69.11
N ALA A 125 -23.01 30.84 -68.20
CA ALA A 125 -22.72 31.37 -66.85
C ALA A 125 -21.69 30.50 -66.12
N GLN A 126 -20.41 30.67 -66.36
CA GLN A 126 -19.34 29.93 -65.73
C GLN A 126 -18.75 30.74 -64.56
N ALA A 127 -18.57 30.06 -63.43
CA ALA A 127 -17.92 30.62 -62.30
C ALA A 127 -16.55 29.93 -62.10
N THR A 128 -15.45 30.62 -62.37
CA THR A 128 -14.07 30.09 -62.27
C THR A 128 -13.34 30.80 -61.18
N VAL A 129 -12.68 30.04 -60.25
CA VAL A 129 -11.81 30.63 -59.22
C VAL A 129 -10.40 30.64 -59.74
N TRP A 130 -9.82 31.82 -59.84
CA TRP A 130 -8.41 32.01 -60.17
C TRP A 130 -7.59 32.42 -58.94
N ARG A 131 -6.39 31.88 -58.84
CA ARG A 131 -5.44 32.21 -57.76
C ARG A 131 -4.06 32.44 -58.36
N GLY A 132 -3.46 33.60 -58.06
CA GLY A 132 -2.12 33.91 -58.49
C GLY A 132 -1.66 35.24 -57.88
N GLY A 133 -0.34 35.40 -57.73
CA GLY A 133 0.24 36.64 -57.21
C GLY A 133 -0.20 37.04 -55.77
N GLY A 134 -0.74 36.09 -54.98
CA GLY A 134 -1.26 36.41 -53.65
C GLY A 134 -2.73 36.82 -53.65
N GLU A 135 -3.34 36.94 -54.79
CA GLU A 135 -4.74 37.33 -54.95
C GLU A 135 -5.63 36.14 -55.31
N SER A 136 -6.91 36.24 -55.05
CA SER A 136 -7.90 35.20 -55.31
C SER A 136 -9.17 35.83 -55.87
N TRP A 137 -9.49 35.53 -57.08
CA TRP A 137 -10.61 36.14 -57.76
C TRP A 137 -11.64 35.09 -58.21
N LEU A 138 -12.91 35.41 -58.10
CA LEU A 138 -14.00 34.68 -58.71
C LEU A 138 -14.37 35.36 -60.01
N LEU A 139 -14.16 34.68 -61.14
CA LEU A 139 -14.49 35.12 -62.48
C LEU A 139 -15.84 34.61 -62.85
N LEU A 140 -16.76 35.51 -63.21
CA LEU A 140 -18.09 35.21 -63.69
C LEU A 140 -18.28 35.74 -65.09
N ALA A 141 -18.56 34.87 -66.05
CA ALA A 141 -18.83 35.24 -67.41
C ALA A 141 -20.34 34.97 -67.72
N GLN A 142 -21.02 35.94 -68.26
CA GLN A 142 -22.40 35.80 -68.71
C GLN A 142 -22.57 36.44 -70.09
N PRO A 143 -23.35 35.81 -71.01
CA PRO A 143 -23.70 36.40 -72.28
C PRO A 143 -24.52 37.69 -72.09
N LEU A 144 -24.20 38.67 -72.91
CA LEU A 144 -24.92 39.93 -72.96
C LEU A 144 -25.89 39.92 -74.16
N ALA A 145 -27.13 40.31 -73.97
CA ALA A 145 -28.12 40.33 -75.02
C ALA A 145 -27.83 41.51 -76.00
N VAL A 146 -27.01 41.26 -76.97
CA VAL A 146 -26.69 42.24 -78.04
C VAL A 146 -27.16 41.63 -79.35
N PRO A 147 -28.11 42.23 -80.07
CA PRO A 147 -28.58 41.69 -81.35
C PRO A 147 -27.50 41.55 -82.37
N GLY A 148 -27.37 40.31 -82.95
CA GLY A 148 -26.44 40.01 -84.03
C GLY A 148 -24.96 39.90 -83.65
N ARG A 149 -24.61 39.86 -82.39
CA ARG A 149 -23.21 39.72 -81.91
C ARG A 149 -23.07 38.84 -80.71
N ASP A 150 -22.02 38.08 -80.63
CA ASP A 150 -21.67 37.27 -79.43
C ASP A 150 -20.90 38.13 -78.45
N ALA A 151 -21.63 38.72 -77.50
CA ALA A 151 -21.04 39.57 -76.46
C ALA A 151 -21.09 38.87 -75.12
N VAL A 152 -20.01 38.95 -74.32
CA VAL A 152 -19.88 38.35 -72.99
C VAL A 152 -19.35 39.42 -72.05
N LEU A 153 -20.12 39.59 -70.93
CA LEU A 153 -19.65 40.37 -69.80
C LEU A 153 -18.87 39.46 -68.83
N LEU A 154 -17.64 39.79 -68.54
CA LEU A 154 -16.77 39.12 -67.55
C LEU A 154 -16.66 40.03 -66.33
N GLY A 155 -16.96 39.54 -65.15
CA GLY A 155 -16.75 40.21 -63.86
C GLY A 155 -15.74 39.46 -63.04
N ALA A 156 -14.86 40.19 -62.32
CA ALA A 156 -13.95 39.63 -61.35
C ALA A 156 -14.30 40.15 -59.91
N TYR A 157 -14.55 39.22 -59.02
CA TYR A 157 -14.97 39.47 -57.63
C TYR A 157 -13.91 38.96 -56.66
N ASP A 158 -13.44 39.81 -55.74
CA ASP A 158 -12.38 39.48 -54.79
C ASP A 158 -12.85 38.44 -53.76
N LEU A 159 -12.10 37.36 -53.66
CA LEU A 159 -12.24 36.33 -52.64
C LEU A 159 -11.21 36.47 -51.50
N GLY A 160 -10.40 37.50 -51.49
CA GLY A 160 -9.32 37.71 -50.52
C GLY A 160 -9.81 37.66 -49.09
N ALA A 161 -10.94 38.25 -48.79
CA ALA A 161 -11.56 38.23 -47.47
C ALA A 161 -11.90 36.81 -47.01
N VAL A 162 -12.40 35.92 -47.89
CA VAL A 162 -12.73 34.52 -47.58
C VAL A 162 -11.47 33.71 -47.26
N TYR A 163 -10.39 33.90 -48.04
CA TYR A 163 -9.10 33.22 -47.78
C TYR A 163 -8.38 33.78 -46.55
N ALA A 164 -8.47 35.09 -46.30
CA ALA A 164 -7.94 35.72 -45.09
C ALA A 164 -8.66 35.21 -43.84
N ALA A 165 -9.98 35.13 -43.88
CA ALA A 165 -10.77 34.54 -42.78
C ALA A 165 -10.40 33.07 -42.51
N ARG A 166 -10.22 32.25 -43.58
CA ARG A 166 -9.73 30.89 -43.43
C ARG A 166 -8.38 30.81 -42.76
N ARG A 167 -7.42 31.66 -43.19
CA ARG A 167 -6.08 31.72 -42.60
C ARG A 167 -6.11 32.14 -41.14
N ALA A 168 -6.92 33.13 -40.79
CA ALA A 168 -7.08 33.60 -39.43
C ALA A 168 -7.66 32.49 -38.54
N LEU A 169 -8.69 31.77 -39.01
CA LEU A 169 -9.28 30.62 -38.30
C LEU A 169 -8.27 29.50 -38.09
N LEU A 170 -7.48 29.15 -39.11
CA LEU A 170 -6.43 28.12 -39.00
C LEU A 170 -5.37 28.49 -37.97
N LEU A 171 -4.90 29.72 -37.97
CA LEU A 171 -3.91 30.21 -37.01
C LEU A 171 -4.47 30.27 -35.59
N GLY A 172 -5.69 30.80 -35.44
CA GLY A 172 -6.37 30.83 -34.15
C GLY A 172 -6.61 29.45 -33.58
N TRP A 173 -7.05 28.51 -34.41
CA TRP A 173 -7.24 27.12 -34.01
C TRP A 173 -5.91 26.44 -33.63
N ALA A 174 -4.87 26.62 -34.42
CA ALA A 174 -3.54 26.08 -34.14
C ALA A 174 -2.98 26.60 -32.80
N ALA A 175 -3.16 27.91 -32.53
CA ALA A 175 -2.74 28.49 -31.26
C ALA A 175 -3.54 27.93 -30.08
N ALA A 176 -4.88 27.80 -30.21
CA ALA A 176 -5.73 27.23 -29.19
C ALA A 176 -5.41 25.73 -28.95
N ALA A 177 -5.18 24.96 -30.01
CA ALA A 177 -4.79 23.56 -29.90
C ALA A 177 -3.42 23.39 -29.21
N ALA A 178 -2.43 24.21 -29.56
CA ALA A 178 -1.12 24.20 -28.92
C ALA A 178 -1.23 24.52 -27.41
N LEU A 179 -2.01 25.52 -27.04
CA LEU A 179 -2.25 25.88 -25.65
C LEU A 179 -2.92 24.73 -24.89
N THR A 180 -3.96 24.14 -25.49
CA THR A 180 -4.69 23.00 -24.89
C THR A 180 -3.80 21.78 -24.69
N LEU A 181 -2.90 21.47 -25.64
CA LEU A 181 -1.95 20.38 -25.53
C LEU A 181 -0.92 20.62 -24.42
N VAL A 182 -0.41 21.85 -24.28
CA VAL A 182 0.53 22.21 -23.21
C VAL A 182 -0.14 22.12 -21.84
N LEU A 183 -1.31 22.72 -21.67
CA LEU A 183 -2.04 22.68 -20.40
C LEU A 183 -2.51 21.26 -20.04
N GLY A 184 -3.06 20.54 -21.01
CA GLY A 184 -3.48 19.15 -20.86
C GLY A 184 -2.32 18.21 -20.53
N GLY A 185 -1.16 18.41 -21.19
CA GLY A 185 0.06 17.68 -20.90
C GLY A 185 0.62 17.94 -19.50
N ALA A 186 0.64 19.20 -19.07
CA ALA A 186 1.05 19.56 -17.72
C ALA A 186 0.11 18.98 -16.65
N ALA A 187 -1.21 19.06 -16.87
CA ALA A 187 -2.20 18.49 -15.96
C ALA A 187 -2.11 16.96 -15.89
N ALA A 188 -2.06 16.29 -17.04
CA ALA A 188 -1.93 14.84 -17.12
C ALA A 188 -0.62 14.34 -16.49
N GLY A 189 0.49 15.02 -16.71
CA GLY A 189 1.79 14.70 -16.11
C GLY A 189 1.78 14.86 -14.59
N ARG A 190 1.13 15.91 -14.09
CA ARG A 190 0.99 16.16 -12.65
C ARG A 190 0.10 15.11 -11.97
N LEU A 191 -1.05 14.79 -12.59
CA LEU A 191 -1.98 13.78 -12.08
C LEU A 191 -1.33 12.38 -12.10
N SER A 192 -0.71 12.01 -13.21
CA SER A 192 -0.03 10.73 -13.35
C SER A 192 1.09 10.54 -12.32
N ARG A 193 1.87 11.60 -12.01
CA ARG A 193 2.89 11.53 -10.96
C ARG A 193 2.27 11.38 -9.57
N ARG A 194 1.16 12.06 -9.28
CA ARG A 194 0.46 11.93 -7.99
C ARG A 194 -0.06 10.51 -7.74
N LEU A 195 -0.50 9.82 -8.78
CA LEU A 195 -1.01 8.46 -8.68
C LEU A 195 0.10 7.39 -8.67
N THR A 196 1.16 7.58 -9.47
CA THR A 196 2.18 6.52 -9.62
C THR A 196 3.36 6.62 -8.65
N ALA A 197 3.68 7.81 -8.13
CA ALA A 197 4.79 7.97 -7.19
C ALA A 197 4.57 7.22 -5.86
N PRO A 198 3.37 7.27 -5.23
CA PRO A 198 3.08 6.48 -4.03
C PRO A 198 3.21 4.96 -4.27
N LEU A 199 2.69 4.46 -5.40
CA LEU A 199 2.80 3.04 -5.75
C LEU A 199 4.26 2.57 -5.90
N ALA A 200 5.13 3.42 -6.47
CA ALA A 200 6.55 3.14 -6.57
C ALA A 200 7.22 3.08 -5.17
N ARG A 201 6.79 3.91 -4.22
CA ARG A 201 7.26 3.85 -2.81
C ARG A 201 6.80 2.57 -2.13
N LEU A 202 5.53 2.19 -2.30
CA LEU A 202 4.99 0.92 -1.80
C LEU A 202 5.79 -0.28 -2.33
N GLN A 203 6.07 -0.30 -3.63
CA GLN A 203 6.90 -1.35 -4.25
C GLN A 203 8.31 -1.40 -3.66
N ALA A 204 8.95 -0.24 -3.46
CA ALA A 204 10.29 -0.16 -2.88
C ALA A 204 10.30 -0.63 -1.41
N ALA A 205 9.31 -0.23 -0.59
CA ALA A 205 9.16 -0.68 0.78
C ALA A 205 8.92 -2.20 0.86
N SER A 206 8.07 -2.74 -0.02
CA SER A 206 7.86 -4.19 -0.14
C SER A 206 9.15 -4.95 -0.47
N GLY A 207 9.97 -4.42 -1.38
CA GLY A 207 11.27 -5.00 -1.72
C GLY A 207 12.24 -5.01 -0.53
N ARG A 208 12.27 -3.96 0.29
CA ARG A 208 13.11 -3.88 1.49
C ARG A 208 12.66 -4.85 2.58
N ILE A 209 11.36 -4.95 2.82
CA ILE A 209 10.81 -5.94 3.77
C ILE A 209 11.15 -7.36 3.31
N ALA A 210 11.03 -7.66 2.03
CA ALA A 210 11.42 -8.96 1.47
C ALA A 210 12.93 -9.25 1.60
N ALA A 211 13.77 -8.21 1.64
CA ALA A 211 15.21 -8.31 1.89
C ALA A 211 15.57 -8.42 3.39
N GLY A 212 14.57 -8.41 4.30
CA GLY A 212 14.79 -8.56 5.74
C GLY A 212 14.77 -7.25 6.53
N GLU A 213 14.50 -6.10 5.90
CA GLU A 213 14.40 -4.80 6.57
C GLU A 213 12.98 -4.56 7.11
N TYR A 214 12.58 -5.33 8.12
CA TYR A 214 11.20 -5.35 8.65
C TYR A 214 10.76 -4.04 9.34
N GLY A 215 11.68 -3.14 9.65
CA GLY A 215 11.38 -1.83 10.25
C GLY A 215 10.92 -0.78 9.26
N GLU A 216 10.95 -1.07 7.95
CA GLU A 216 10.58 -0.13 6.90
C GLU A 216 9.08 0.16 6.90
N ARG A 217 8.73 1.42 6.62
CA ARG A 217 7.34 1.89 6.51
C ARG A 217 7.21 2.79 5.28
N THR A 218 6.03 2.75 4.66
CA THR A 218 5.74 3.56 3.47
C THR A 218 5.58 5.03 3.79
N GLY A 219 4.96 5.36 4.93
CA GLY A 219 4.71 6.72 5.40
C GLY A 219 3.85 7.56 4.44
N ILE A 220 3.04 6.91 3.58
CA ILE A 220 2.18 7.58 2.62
C ILE A 220 0.86 7.94 3.31
N VAL A 221 0.60 9.24 3.45
CA VAL A 221 -0.65 9.76 4.01
C VAL A 221 -1.40 10.48 2.89
N THR A 222 -2.36 9.79 2.27
CA THR A 222 -3.30 10.34 1.29
C THR A 222 -4.72 10.00 1.74
N GLY A 223 -5.71 10.85 1.38
CA GLY A 223 -7.11 10.64 1.75
C GLY A 223 -7.88 9.74 0.78
N ASP A 224 -7.20 8.90 0.01
CA ASP A 224 -7.74 8.04 -1.04
C ASP A 224 -7.42 6.55 -0.78
N GLU A 225 -7.76 5.69 -1.73
CA GLU A 225 -7.52 4.25 -1.68
C GLU A 225 -6.04 3.90 -1.56
N ILE A 226 -5.14 4.77 -2.04
CA ILE A 226 -3.68 4.58 -1.95
C ILE A 226 -3.23 4.77 -0.50
N GLY A 227 -3.80 5.76 0.20
CA GLY A 227 -3.57 5.97 1.64
C GLY A 227 -4.05 4.78 2.48
N ALA A 228 -5.25 4.26 2.18
CA ALA A 228 -5.80 3.08 2.85
C ALA A 228 -4.93 1.83 2.61
N LEU A 229 -4.45 1.63 1.37
CA LEU A 229 -3.53 0.55 1.04
C LEU A 229 -2.19 0.68 1.78
N SER A 230 -1.65 1.90 1.86
CA SER A 230 -0.43 2.20 2.60
C SER A 230 -0.56 1.86 4.08
N ALA A 231 -1.66 2.28 4.72
CA ALA A 231 -1.93 1.99 6.12
C ALA A 231 -2.05 0.47 6.39
N SER A 232 -2.74 -0.26 5.51
CA SER A 232 -2.86 -1.72 5.59
C SER A 232 -1.51 -2.40 5.41
N PHE A 233 -0.67 -1.92 4.51
CA PHE A 233 0.68 -2.42 4.30
C PHE A 233 1.56 -2.19 5.54
N ASP A 234 1.53 -0.98 6.12
CA ASP A 234 2.32 -0.64 7.31
C ASP A 234 1.89 -1.46 8.53
N ALA A 235 0.58 -1.72 8.69
CA ALA A 235 0.05 -2.61 9.72
C ALA A 235 0.53 -4.08 9.53
N MET A 236 0.52 -4.58 8.30
CA MET A 236 1.08 -5.89 7.98
C MET A 236 2.59 -5.97 8.28
N ALA A 237 3.36 -4.95 7.89
CA ALA A 237 4.79 -4.87 8.15
C ALA A 237 5.09 -4.89 9.66
N GLU A 238 4.29 -4.17 10.46
CA GLU A 238 4.41 -4.19 11.91
C GLU A 238 4.10 -5.56 12.52
N ALA A 239 3.05 -6.24 12.03
CA ALA A 239 2.71 -7.58 12.49
C ALA A 239 3.82 -8.59 12.17
N VAL A 240 4.41 -8.52 10.97
CA VAL A 240 5.55 -9.35 10.56
C VAL A 240 6.76 -9.07 11.45
N GLN A 241 7.10 -7.80 11.66
CA GLN A 241 8.22 -7.41 12.52
C GLN A 241 8.08 -7.96 13.93
N ARG A 242 6.88 -7.81 14.56
CA ARG A 242 6.60 -8.37 15.89
C ARG A 242 6.76 -9.89 15.91
N ARG A 243 6.21 -10.60 14.92
CA ARG A 243 6.36 -12.06 14.83
C ARG A 243 7.82 -12.52 14.73
N ILE A 244 8.64 -11.82 13.96
CA ILE A 244 10.07 -12.12 13.83
C ILE A 244 10.79 -11.88 15.16
N GLN A 245 10.48 -10.79 15.86
CA GLN A 245 11.04 -10.50 17.20
C GLN A 245 10.65 -11.58 18.22
N ASP A 246 9.37 -11.98 18.25
CA ASP A 246 8.88 -13.04 19.13
C ASP A 246 9.59 -14.38 18.86
N LEU A 247 9.77 -14.71 17.57
CA LEU A 247 10.47 -15.92 17.15
C LEU A 247 11.94 -15.90 17.57
N HIS A 248 12.64 -14.77 17.37
CA HIS A 248 14.02 -14.63 17.80
C HIS A 248 14.15 -14.76 19.33
N ALA A 249 13.24 -14.15 20.09
CA ALA A 249 13.22 -14.27 21.54
C ALA A 249 12.93 -15.71 22.00
N ALA A 250 12.06 -16.45 21.29
CA ALA A 250 11.81 -17.86 21.58
C ALA A 250 13.04 -18.73 21.28
N LEU A 251 13.68 -18.55 20.11
CA LEU A 251 14.91 -19.26 19.75
C LEU A 251 16.06 -18.97 20.69
N GLN A 252 16.19 -17.74 21.19
CA GLN A 252 17.22 -17.40 22.17
C GLN A 252 16.97 -18.11 23.50
N ARG A 253 15.73 -18.12 23.99
CA ARG A 253 15.34 -18.86 25.21
C ARG A 253 15.63 -20.36 25.08
N GLU A 254 15.35 -20.95 23.93
CA GLU A 254 15.64 -22.37 23.67
C GLU A 254 17.16 -22.64 23.69
N ARG A 255 17.97 -21.76 23.06
CA ARG A 255 19.44 -21.89 23.06
C ARG A 255 20.01 -21.78 24.48
N ASP A 256 19.53 -20.81 25.25
CA ASP A 256 20.00 -20.59 26.62
C ASP A 256 19.62 -21.79 27.52
N PHE A 257 18.44 -22.37 27.31
CA PHE A 257 17.99 -23.60 27.97
C PHE A 257 18.91 -24.79 27.65
N VAL A 258 19.21 -25.05 26.36
CA VAL A 258 20.09 -26.14 25.93
C VAL A 258 21.50 -25.96 26.48
N ALA A 259 22.03 -24.73 26.46
CA ALA A 259 23.35 -24.42 26.99
C ALA A 259 23.40 -24.66 28.51
N ALA A 260 22.44 -24.19 29.27
CA ALA A 260 22.33 -24.40 30.72
C ALA A 260 22.22 -25.89 31.08
N PHE A 261 21.36 -26.62 30.38
CA PHE A 261 21.19 -28.07 30.55
C PHE A 261 22.50 -28.82 30.33
N THR A 262 23.16 -28.55 29.18
CA THR A 262 24.46 -29.18 28.86
C THR A 262 25.49 -28.92 29.93
N HIS A 263 25.55 -27.69 30.46
CA HIS A 263 26.48 -27.34 31.53
C HIS A 263 26.16 -28.11 32.83
N GLU A 264 24.88 -28.18 33.25
CA GLU A 264 24.46 -28.88 34.45
C GLU A 264 24.62 -30.41 34.37
N LEU A 265 24.59 -31.00 33.16
CA LEU A 265 24.97 -32.40 32.92
C LEU A 265 26.48 -32.63 32.97
N LYS A 266 27.27 -31.74 32.33
CA LYS A 266 28.74 -31.93 32.18
C LYS A 266 29.44 -31.95 33.53
N THR A 267 29.04 -31.12 34.47
CA THR A 267 29.69 -30.99 35.78
C THR A 267 29.65 -32.31 36.59
N PRO A 268 28.47 -32.94 36.85
CA PRO A 268 28.41 -34.23 37.57
C PRO A 268 29.09 -35.36 36.81
N MET A 269 28.93 -35.41 35.47
CA MET A 269 29.58 -36.43 34.66
C MET A 269 31.12 -36.36 34.75
N THR A 270 31.70 -35.15 34.71
CA THR A 270 33.17 -34.96 34.83
C THR A 270 33.66 -35.38 36.22
N SER A 271 32.89 -35.06 37.27
CA SER A 271 33.24 -35.48 38.63
C SER A 271 33.17 -36.99 38.83
N MET A 272 32.06 -37.62 38.30
CA MET A 272 31.92 -39.10 38.33
C MET A 272 33.08 -39.80 37.58
N MET A 273 33.46 -39.31 36.39
CA MET A 273 34.58 -39.82 35.61
C MET A 273 35.90 -39.66 36.37
N GLY A 274 36.10 -38.54 37.05
CA GLY A 274 37.28 -38.33 37.88
C GLY A 274 37.39 -39.34 39.02
N TYR A 275 36.34 -39.55 39.78
CA TYR A 275 36.34 -40.54 40.86
C TYR A 275 36.42 -42.00 40.35
N ALA A 276 35.76 -42.33 39.22
CA ALA A 276 35.89 -43.61 38.59
C ALA A 276 37.36 -43.83 38.08
N GLY A 277 37.98 -42.79 37.54
CA GLY A 277 39.39 -42.83 37.15
C GLY A 277 40.32 -43.10 38.33
N LEU A 278 40.09 -42.46 39.48
CA LEU A 278 40.83 -42.72 40.72
C LEU A 278 40.71 -44.19 41.19
N LEU A 279 39.51 -44.73 41.11
CA LEU A 279 39.28 -46.15 41.45
C LEU A 279 40.01 -47.14 40.50
N ARG A 280 40.30 -46.74 39.28
CA ARG A 280 40.99 -47.56 38.28
C ARG A 280 42.52 -47.48 38.38
N THR A 281 43.10 -46.41 38.92
CA THR A 281 44.52 -46.16 38.87
C THR A 281 45.17 -46.33 40.27
N GLY A 282 45.75 -47.50 40.54
CA GLY A 282 46.61 -47.78 41.70
C GLY A 282 45.89 -48.36 42.93
N PRO A 283 46.67 -48.78 43.94
CA PRO A 283 46.13 -49.38 45.16
C PRO A 283 45.45 -48.32 46.02
N GLN A 284 44.19 -48.52 46.34
CA GLN A 284 43.33 -47.64 47.13
C GLN A 284 43.09 -48.23 48.53
N THR A 285 42.94 -47.42 49.52
CA THR A 285 42.46 -47.86 50.83
C THR A 285 40.99 -48.22 50.73
N PRO A 286 40.45 -49.20 51.48
CA PRO A 286 39.05 -49.52 51.52
C PRO A 286 38.13 -48.33 51.76
N ALA A 287 38.56 -47.40 52.62
CA ALA A 287 37.79 -46.16 52.89
C ALA A 287 37.72 -45.26 51.64
N ALA A 288 38.85 -45.04 50.91
CA ALA A 288 38.87 -44.26 49.70
C ALA A 288 38.01 -44.86 48.55
N VAL A 289 37.95 -46.19 48.45
CA VAL A 289 37.05 -46.90 47.50
C VAL A 289 35.60 -46.64 47.86
N GLN A 290 35.22 -46.71 49.16
CA GLN A 290 33.88 -46.51 49.63
C GLN A 290 33.45 -45.05 49.46
N ASP A 291 34.32 -44.08 49.73
CA ASP A 291 34.06 -42.67 49.51
C ASP A 291 33.85 -42.33 48.04
N ALA A 292 34.71 -42.83 47.14
CA ALA A 292 34.62 -42.60 45.73
C ALA A 292 33.37 -43.24 45.12
N ALA A 293 33.08 -44.52 45.49
CA ALA A 293 31.86 -45.21 45.07
C ALA A 293 30.59 -44.51 45.60
N GLY A 294 30.64 -44.07 46.85
CA GLY A 294 29.57 -43.27 47.47
C GLY A 294 29.30 -41.93 46.76
N TYR A 295 30.37 -41.27 46.34
CA TYR A 295 30.27 -40.03 45.55
C TYR A 295 29.66 -40.26 44.18
N ILE A 296 30.14 -41.26 43.43
CA ILE A 296 29.57 -41.66 42.13
C ILE A 296 28.08 -41.98 42.23
N TYR A 297 27.72 -42.77 43.24
CA TYR A 297 26.32 -43.16 43.48
C TYR A 297 25.43 -41.93 43.76
N ARG A 298 25.85 -41.03 44.65
CA ARG A 298 25.12 -39.79 44.93
C ARG A 298 24.94 -38.91 43.73
N GLU A 299 26.00 -38.76 42.88
CA GLU A 299 25.94 -37.90 41.71
C GLU A 299 25.07 -38.53 40.59
N THR A 300 25.07 -39.87 40.46
CA THR A 300 24.20 -40.58 39.53
C THR A 300 22.72 -40.39 39.92
N ARG A 301 22.39 -40.53 41.22
CA ARG A 301 21.03 -40.29 41.73
C ARG A 301 20.60 -38.83 41.56
N ARG A 302 21.51 -37.89 41.69
CA ARG A 302 21.25 -36.47 41.40
C ARG A 302 20.93 -36.23 39.94
N LEU A 303 21.73 -36.87 39.05
CA LEU A 303 21.51 -36.79 37.60
C LEU A 303 20.18 -37.40 37.20
N GLU A 304 19.80 -38.57 37.72
CA GLU A 304 18.52 -39.20 37.53
C GLU A 304 17.35 -38.26 37.93
N ALA A 305 17.45 -37.64 39.09
CA ALA A 305 16.43 -36.70 39.58
C ALA A 305 16.35 -35.42 38.70
N LEU A 306 17.49 -34.95 38.17
CA LEU A 306 17.53 -33.82 37.25
C LEU A 306 16.81 -34.16 35.92
N CYS A 307 17.13 -35.35 35.35
CA CYS A 307 16.50 -35.80 34.09
C CYS A 307 14.98 -36.02 34.27
N ALA A 308 14.55 -36.62 35.40
CA ALA A 308 13.12 -36.81 35.68
C ALA A 308 12.36 -35.49 35.73
N LYS A 309 12.92 -34.45 36.43
CA LYS A 309 12.30 -33.13 36.52
C LYS A 309 12.28 -32.40 35.15
N LEU A 310 13.30 -32.61 34.34
CA LEU A 310 13.33 -32.08 32.99
C LEU A 310 12.27 -32.67 32.09
N LEU A 311 12.12 -34.01 32.11
CA LEU A 311 11.10 -34.71 31.33
C LEU A 311 9.67 -34.30 31.78
N GLU A 312 9.48 -34.09 33.07
CA GLU A 312 8.22 -33.58 33.61
C GLU A 312 7.92 -32.16 33.11
N LEU A 313 8.93 -31.27 33.12
CA LEU A 313 8.79 -29.90 32.61
C LEU A 313 8.45 -29.89 31.10
N LEU A 314 9.19 -30.68 30.29
CA LEU A 314 8.96 -30.77 28.85
C LEU A 314 7.58 -31.41 28.53
N GLY A 315 7.17 -32.43 29.25
CA GLY A 315 5.84 -33.03 29.08
C GLY A 315 4.69 -32.05 29.37
N LEU A 316 4.83 -31.23 30.41
CA LEU A 316 3.91 -30.13 30.70
C LEU A 316 3.94 -28.99 29.64
N GLU A 317 5.07 -28.75 29.00
CA GLU A 317 5.19 -27.76 27.91
C GLU A 317 4.55 -28.25 26.61
N ALA A 318 4.73 -29.52 26.26
CA ALA A 318 4.15 -30.12 25.06
C ALA A 318 2.62 -30.30 25.16
N GLY A 319 2.04 -30.18 26.35
CA GLY A 319 0.63 -30.48 26.58
C GLY A 319 0.29 -31.97 26.46
N GLU A 320 1.31 -32.84 26.47
CA GLU A 320 1.18 -34.29 26.21
C GLU A 320 0.55 -35.07 27.40
N GLY A 321 0.28 -34.43 28.54
CA GLY A 321 -0.38 -35.03 29.68
C GLY A 321 -1.85 -34.58 29.81
N SER A 322 -2.80 -35.50 29.78
CA SER A 322 -4.15 -35.25 30.26
C SER A 322 -4.07 -34.95 31.76
N ILE A 323 -4.14 -33.65 32.13
CA ILE A 323 -4.13 -33.22 33.54
C ILE A 323 -5.46 -33.67 34.17
N ALA A 324 -5.42 -34.66 35.04
CA ALA A 324 -6.59 -35.22 35.71
C ALA A 324 -7.02 -34.33 36.89
N LYS A 325 -7.66 -33.18 36.58
CA LYS A 325 -8.15 -32.27 37.62
C LYS A 325 -9.31 -32.89 38.38
N ALA A 326 -9.18 -32.94 39.70
CA ALA A 326 -10.22 -33.40 40.60
C ALA A 326 -10.36 -32.45 41.83
N PRO A 327 -11.51 -32.39 42.49
CA PRO A 327 -11.66 -31.63 43.72
C PRO A 327 -10.78 -32.21 44.83
N VAL A 328 -9.84 -31.42 45.37
CA VAL A 328 -8.92 -31.82 46.43
C VAL A 328 -8.94 -30.74 47.53
N SER A 329 -9.02 -31.17 48.80
CA SER A 329 -8.96 -30.23 49.92
C SER A 329 -7.50 -29.85 50.25
N ASP A 330 -7.30 -28.61 50.67
CA ASP A 330 -6.00 -28.10 51.13
C ASP A 330 -5.40 -28.94 52.26
N ARG A 331 -6.26 -29.45 53.17
CA ARG A 331 -5.86 -30.38 54.28
C ARG A 331 -5.24 -31.65 53.72
N ALA A 332 -5.83 -32.25 52.68
CA ALA A 332 -5.30 -33.46 52.06
C ALA A 332 -3.95 -33.23 51.42
N LEU A 333 -3.80 -32.09 50.72
CA LEU A 333 -2.55 -31.67 50.10
C LEU A 333 -1.45 -31.42 51.14
N PHE A 334 -1.78 -30.67 52.19
CA PHE A 334 -0.80 -30.37 53.26
C PHE A 334 -0.38 -31.64 54.02
N ALA A 335 -1.33 -32.55 54.30
CA ALA A 335 -1.04 -33.85 54.96
C ALA A 335 -0.09 -34.73 54.09
N ALA A 336 -0.22 -34.67 52.74
CA ALA A 336 0.67 -35.40 51.85
C ALA A 336 2.09 -34.79 51.88
N VAL A 337 2.20 -33.47 51.83
CA VAL A 337 3.51 -32.76 51.92
C VAL A 337 4.17 -32.99 53.25
N GLN A 338 3.41 -32.96 54.39
CA GLN A 338 3.94 -33.24 55.71
C GLN A 338 4.52 -34.67 55.84
N ARG A 339 3.78 -35.68 55.31
CA ARG A 339 4.28 -37.08 55.28
C ARG A 339 5.57 -37.20 54.46
N ALA A 340 5.66 -36.50 53.34
CA ALA A 340 6.86 -36.50 52.49
C ALA A 340 8.07 -35.86 53.19
N LEU A 341 7.86 -34.84 54.02
CA LEU A 341 8.87 -34.21 54.84
C LEU A 341 9.33 -35.01 56.06
N ALA A 342 8.46 -35.94 56.58
CA ALA A 342 8.76 -36.77 57.75
C ALA A 342 9.44 -38.13 57.38
N GLY A 343 9.63 -38.41 56.08
CA GLY A 343 10.19 -39.67 55.57
C GLY A 343 11.68 -39.86 55.89
N PRO A 344 12.21 -41.12 55.90
CA PRO A 344 13.62 -41.42 56.11
C PRO A 344 14.47 -40.84 54.96
N GLY A 345 15.19 -39.77 55.25
CA GLY A 345 15.95 -38.99 54.25
C GLY A 345 15.69 -37.50 54.31
N ALA A 346 14.73 -37.05 55.06
CA ALA A 346 14.60 -35.66 55.49
C ALA A 346 15.79 -35.38 56.46
N GLY A 347 16.96 -35.00 55.91
CA GLY A 347 18.07 -34.54 56.70
C GLY A 347 17.59 -33.45 57.63
N ASP A 348 18.24 -33.26 58.81
CA ASP A 348 17.90 -32.31 59.88
C ASP A 348 17.18 -31.09 59.32
N ALA A 349 15.87 -31.01 59.52
CA ALA A 349 15.03 -29.91 59.03
C ALA A 349 15.55 -28.63 59.71
N ALA A 350 16.33 -27.85 58.96
CA ALA A 350 17.02 -26.70 59.50
C ALA A 350 16.09 -25.58 59.96
N ALA A 351 14.79 -25.68 59.66
CA ALA A 351 13.76 -24.72 60.04
C ALA A 351 12.39 -25.40 60.28
N PRO A 352 11.64 -25.01 61.35
CA PRO A 352 10.31 -25.51 61.58
C PRO A 352 9.32 -25.13 60.44
N VAL A 353 8.54 -26.10 59.94
CA VAL A 353 7.52 -25.89 58.93
C VAL A 353 6.15 -25.94 59.57
N VAL A 354 5.38 -24.86 59.49
CA VAL A 354 4.04 -24.71 60.05
C VAL A 354 3.02 -24.72 58.94
N PHE A 355 2.03 -25.63 59.01
CA PHE A 355 0.94 -25.72 58.06
C PHE A 355 -0.36 -25.15 58.64
N ALA A 356 -0.99 -24.23 57.90
CA ALA A 356 -2.24 -23.57 58.29
C ALA A 356 -3.31 -23.77 57.19
N PRO A 357 -4.05 -24.88 57.19
CA PRO A 357 -5.12 -25.10 56.22
C PRO A 357 -6.29 -24.15 56.47
N GLY A 358 -6.91 -23.63 55.40
CA GLY A 358 -8.05 -22.71 55.44
C GLY A 358 -9.39 -23.35 55.09
N GLY A 359 -9.43 -24.66 54.84
CA GLY A 359 -10.63 -25.39 54.45
C GLY A 359 -11.04 -25.20 53.00
N CYS A 360 -10.11 -24.85 52.14
CA CYS A 360 -10.35 -24.65 50.71
C CYS A 360 -10.40 -25.97 49.95
N THR A 361 -11.31 -26.08 48.97
CA THR A 361 -11.32 -27.17 47.99
C THR A 361 -11.01 -26.59 46.63
N VAL A 362 -10.05 -27.19 45.90
CA VAL A 362 -9.56 -26.72 44.58
C VAL A 362 -9.62 -27.85 43.57
N CYS A 363 -9.85 -27.52 42.28
CA CYS A 363 -9.91 -28.49 41.21
C CYS A 363 -8.52 -28.58 40.51
N VAL A 364 -7.72 -29.56 40.97
CA VAL A 364 -6.32 -29.69 40.52
C VAL A 364 -5.96 -31.18 40.30
N ASP A 365 -4.91 -31.43 39.54
CA ASP A 365 -4.22 -32.70 39.52
C ASP A 365 -3.46 -32.84 40.84
N ARG A 366 -3.86 -33.82 41.62
CA ARG A 366 -3.35 -34.01 42.97
C ARG A 366 -1.85 -34.23 43.02
N ILE A 367 -1.33 -35.04 42.11
CA ILE A 367 0.11 -35.40 42.08
C ILE A 367 0.94 -34.19 41.77
N LEU A 368 0.59 -33.49 40.66
CA LEU A 368 1.30 -32.29 40.26
C LEU A 368 1.22 -31.17 41.32
N TRP A 369 0.08 -31.02 41.98
CA TRP A 369 -0.09 -29.98 42.99
C TRP A 369 0.67 -30.32 44.31
N GLU A 370 0.74 -31.59 44.68
CA GLU A 370 1.61 -32.06 45.78
C GLU A 370 3.09 -31.81 45.45
N ASP A 371 3.51 -32.04 44.19
CA ASP A 371 4.86 -31.75 43.72
C ASP A 371 5.19 -30.25 43.71
N LEU A 372 4.26 -29.40 43.29
CA LEU A 372 4.39 -27.94 43.38
C LEU A 372 4.63 -27.52 44.83
N LEU A 373 3.76 -27.91 45.75
CA LEU A 373 3.90 -27.55 47.16
C LEU A 373 5.18 -28.08 47.77
N ARG A 374 5.57 -29.33 47.48
CA ARG A 374 6.83 -29.94 47.94
C ARG A 374 8.05 -29.16 47.43
N ASN A 375 8.08 -28.77 46.17
CA ASN A 375 9.17 -27.98 45.63
C ASN A 375 9.26 -26.59 46.29
N LEU A 376 8.11 -25.91 46.51
CA LEU A 376 8.10 -24.60 47.19
C LEU A 376 8.61 -24.71 48.62
N VAL A 377 8.13 -25.71 49.39
CA VAL A 377 8.55 -25.93 50.80
C VAL A 377 10.05 -26.30 50.84
N ALA A 378 10.53 -27.16 49.93
CA ALA A 378 11.95 -27.53 49.89
C ALA A 378 12.83 -26.32 49.52
N ASN A 379 12.38 -25.39 48.73
CA ASN A 379 13.07 -24.14 48.43
C ASN A 379 13.11 -23.24 49.65
N ALA A 380 12.01 -23.05 50.35
CA ALA A 380 11.89 -22.29 51.57
C ALA A 380 12.79 -22.84 52.67
N CYS A 381 12.81 -24.16 52.90
CA CYS A 381 13.72 -24.81 53.88
C CYS A 381 15.20 -24.61 53.52
N ARG A 382 15.53 -24.64 52.22
CA ARG A 382 16.90 -24.35 51.77
C ARG A 382 17.34 -22.88 52.00
N ALA A 383 16.41 -21.94 51.77
CA ALA A 383 16.66 -20.52 51.99
C ALA A 383 16.89 -20.21 53.50
N CYS A 384 16.29 -21.02 54.41
CA CYS A 384 16.40 -20.91 55.84
C CYS A 384 17.72 -21.49 56.41
N ARG A 385 18.50 -22.27 55.63
CA ARG A 385 19.73 -22.88 56.10
C ARG A 385 20.78 -21.83 56.52
N GLY A 386 21.25 -21.94 57.78
CA GLY A 386 22.23 -21.01 58.33
C GLY A 386 21.66 -19.66 58.76
N VAL A 387 20.35 -19.49 58.76
CA VAL A 387 19.67 -18.30 59.29
C VAL A 387 19.09 -18.65 60.69
N PRO A 388 19.59 -18.07 61.78
CA PRO A 388 19.11 -18.37 63.14
C PRO A 388 17.63 -17.96 63.29
N GLY A 389 16.79 -18.87 63.87
CA GLY A 389 15.39 -18.61 64.10
C GLY A 389 14.50 -18.58 62.88
N ALA A 390 15.02 -19.00 61.71
CA ALA A 390 14.25 -19.05 60.49
C ALA A 390 13.11 -20.09 60.60
N SER A 391 11.97 -19.78 59.92
CA SER A 391 10.79 -20.64 59.90
C SER A 391 10.14 -20.60 58.52
N VAL A 392 9.36 -21.65 58.22
CA VAL A 392 8.60 -21.74 56.98
C VAL A 392 7.11 -21.88 57.37
N ARG A 393 6.25 -21.06 56.73
CA ARG A 393 4.81 -21.12 56.91
C ARG A 393 4.17 -21.46 55.59
N VAL A 394 3.32 -22.50 55.60
CA VAL A 394 2.51 -22.91 54.45
C VAL A 394 1.06 -22.68 54.82
N ALA A 395 0.34 -21.85 54.12
CA ALA A 395 -1.06 -21.52 54.42
C ALA A 395 -1.91 -21.58 53.16
N CYS A 396 -3.19 -21.85 53.36
CA CYS A 396 -4.22 -21.67 52.33
C CYS A 396 -5.35 -20.84 52.94
N ARG A 397 -5.91 -19.93 52.17
CA ARG A 397 -7.07 -19.13 52.55
C ARG A 397 -7.97 -18.88 51.36
N ALA A 398 -9.24 -18.68 51.59
CA ALA A 398 -10.18 -18.25 50.58
C ALA A 398 -10.24 -16.73 50.56
N GLU A 399 -9.99 -16.13 49.40
CA GLU A 399 -10.09 -14.69 49.16
C GLU A 399 -10.80 -14.45 47.80
N GLU A 400 -11.85 -13.66 47.81
CA GLU A 400 -12.56 -13.21 46.59
C GLU A 400 -12.92 -14.35 45.59
N GLY A 401 -13.33 -15.52 46.13
CA GLY A 401 -13.67 -16.68 45.29
C GLY A 401 -12.48 -17.52 44.83
N GLN A 402 -11.28 -17.16 45.23
CA GLN A 402 -10.04 -17.88 44.92
C GLN A 402 -9.47 -18.58 46.19
N ALA A 403 -8.82 -19.70 45.99
CA ALA A 403 -7.92 -20.28 46.96
C ALA A 403 -6.55 -19.66 46.81
N VAL A 404 -6.01 -19.09 47.87
CA VAL A 404 -4.70 -18.46 47.93
C VAL A 404 -3.77 -19.33 48.76
N PHE A 405 -2.90 -20.08 48.10
CA PHE A 405 -1.82 -20.83 48.73
C PHE A 405 -0.61 -19.93 48.89
N THR A 406 -0.04 -19.89 50.08
CA THR A 406 1.16 -19.14 50.41
C THR A 406 2.21 -20.02 51.03
N VAL A 407 3.46 -19.94 50.57
CA VAL A 407 4.64 -20.51 51.19
C VAL A 407 5.57 -19.37 51.51
N ALA A 408 5.70 -19.03 52.77
CA ALA A 408 6.51 -17.93 53.27
C ALA A 408 7.67 -18.45 54.11
N ASP A 409 8.88 -18.01 53.86
CA ASP A 409 10.08 -18.27 54.63
C ASP A 409 10.70 -16.98 55.19
N THR A 410 11.42 -17.10 56.27
CA THR A 410 12.23 -16.02 56.84
C THR A 410 13.72 -16.26 56.60
N GLY A 411 14.03 -16.78 55.40
CA GLY A 411 15.39 -17.12 54.96
C GLY A 411 16.20 -15.94 54.41
N CYS A 412 17.19 -16.24 53.59
CA CYS A 412 18.11 -15.23 53.03
C CYS A 412 17.44 -14.26 52.06
N GLY A 413 16.26 -14.58 51.49
CA GLY A 413 15.57 -13.77 50.48
C GLY A 413 16.29 -13.79 49.13
N ILE A 414 15.65 -13.04 48.16
CA ILE A 414 16.10 -12.94 46.76
C ILE A 414 16.29 -11.47 46.43
N PRO A 415 17.38 -11.08 45.75
CA PRO A 415 17.61 -9.72 45.24
C PRO A 415 16.53 -9.32 44.21
N PRO A 416 16.10 -8.04 44.16
CA PRO A 416 15.06 -7.57 43.22
C PRO A 416 15.41 -7.80 41.75
N GLU A 417 16.68 -7.71 41.37
CA GLU A 417 17.18 -7.95 40.02
C GLU A 417 17.01 -9.40 39.56
N ASP A 418 16.96 -10.36 40.49
CA ASP A 418 16.85 -11.78 40.21
C ASP A 418 15.38 -12.26 40.17
N LEU A 419 14.47 -11.55 40.82
CA LEU A 419 13.05 -11.95 40.94
C LEU A 419 12.38 -12.26 39.59
N PRO A 420 12.58 -11.48 38.50
CA PRO A 420 11.97 -11.80 37.20
C PRO A 420 12.46 -13.12 36.58
N ARG A 421 13.64 -13.59 37.01
CA ARG A 421 14.37 -14.70 36.39
C ARG A 421 14.32 -15.99 37.19
N VAL A 422 13.97 -15.96 38.48
CA VAL A 422 14.00 -17.16 39.35
C VAL A 422 13.06 -18.28 38.92
N THR A 423 12.10 -17.99 38.05
CA THR A 423 11.23 -18.97 37.42
C THR A 423 11.74 -19.50 36.08
N GLU A 424 12.88 -18.96 35.56
CA GLU A 424 13.54 -19.50 34.40
C GLU A 424 14.20 -20.86 34.72
N PRO A 425 14.13 -21.85 33.81
CA PRO A 425 14.83 -23.12 34.01
C PRO A 425 16.32 -22.94 34.20
N PHE A 426 16.91 -23.66 35.19
CA PHE A 426 18.35 -23.63 35.54
C PHE A 426 18.83 -22.31 36.10
N TYR A 427 17.97 -21.31 36.33
CA TYR A 427 18.38 -20.08 36.96
C TYR A 427 18.64 -20.26 38.46
N MET A 428 19.77 -19.75 38.97
CA MET A 428 20.15 -19.79 40.37
C MET A 428 20.84 -18.47 40.75
N VAL A 429 20.37 -17.82 41.83
CA VAL A 429 20.90 -16.58 42.36
C VAL A 429 22.34 -16.77 42.82
N ASP A 430 22.64 -17.87 43.52
CA ASP A 430 24.01 -18.27 43.95
C ASP A 430 24.27 -19.73 43.54
N LYS A 431 25.05 -19.89 42.46
CA LYS A 431 25.40 -21.21 41.91
C LYS A 431 26.22 -22.08 42.85
N SER A 432 27.06 -21.48 43.73
CA SER A 432 27.94 -22.19 44.65
C SER A 432 27.14 -22.80 45.83
N ARG A 433 26.30 -22.01 46.42
CA ARG A 433 25.46 -22.41 47.58
C ARG A 433 24.34 -23.36 47.17
N ALA A 434 23.73 -23.14 46.01
CA ALA A 434 22.68 -23.97 45.46
C ALA A 434 23.15 -25.40 45.14
N ARG A 435 24.37 -25.54 44.55
CA ARG A 435 24.99 -26.85 44.26
C ARG A 435 25.32 -27.67 45.52
N ALA A 436 25.84 -27.05 46.56
CA ALA A 436 26.09 -27.69 47.82
C ALA A 436 24.79 -28.19 48.49
N GLY A 437 23.67 -27.51 48.22
CA GLY A 437 22.32 -27.89 48.73
C GLY A 437 21.49 -28.79 47.81
N GLY A 438 22.03 -29.26 46.65
CA GLY A 438 21.31 -30.13 45.73
C GLY A 438 20.26 -29.45 44.85
N GLY A 439 20.31 -28.13 44.72
CA GLY A 439 19.41 -27.38 43.84
C GLY A 439 19.80 -27.53 42.36
N SER A 440 18.82 -27.77 41.51
CA SER A 440 18.99 -27.90 40.04
C SER A 440 18.53 -26.68 39.24
N GLY A 441 17.95 -25.65 39.90
CA GLY A 441 17.36 -24.51 39.21
C GLY A 441 16.05 -24.84 38.45
N LEU A 442 15.56 -26.06 38.50
CA LEU A 442 14.32 -26.47 37.81
C LEU A 442 13.06 -26.37 38.70
N GLY A 443 13.22 -26.29 40.02
CA GLY A 443 12.08 -26.40 40.96
C GLY A 443 11.04 -25.28 40.83
N LEU A 444 11.46 -24.00 40.72
CA LEU A 444 10.54 -22.88 40.55
C LEU A 444 9.98 -22.80 39.16
N ALA A 445 10.76 -23.18 38.14
CA ALA A 445 10.29 -23.29 36.74
C ALA A 445 9.15 -24.33 36.64
N LEU A 446 9.34 -25.51 37.27
CA LEU A 446 8.30 -26.56 37.33
C LEU A 446 7.04 -26.08 38.09
N CYS A 447 7.22 -25.39 39.23
CA CYS A 447 6.12 -24.80 39.97
C CYS A 447 5.33 -23.79 39.13
N SER A 448 6.02 -22.91 38.42
CA SER A 448 5.42 -21.93 37.49
C SER A 448 4.61 -22.64 36.40
N ARG A 449 5.16 -23.71 35.82
CA ARG A 449 4.49 -24.48 34.75
C ARG A 449 3.27 -25.24 35.26
N ILE A 450 3.39 -25.93 36.40
CA ILE A 450 2.25 -26.62 37.03
C ILE A 450 1.14 -25.61 37.34
N ALA A 451 1.44 -24.46 37.93
CA ALA A 451 0.47 -23.42 38.19
C ALA A 451 -0.24 -22.97 36.92
N ALA A 452 0.53 -22.66 35.83
CA ALA A 452 -0.02 -22.24 34.53
C ALA A 452 -0.96 -23.29 33.90
N CYS A 453 -0.61 -24.58 33.96
CA CYS A 453 -1.45 -25.68 33.47
C CYS A 453 -2.78 -25.83 34.26
N HIS A 454 -2.81 -25.37 35.50
CA HIS A 454 -4.02 -25.34 36.31
C HIS A 454 -4.79 -24.02 36.22
N GLY A 455 -4.31 -23.04 35.40
CA GLY A 455 -4.91 -21.71 35.34
C GLY A 455 -4.67 -20.87 36.59
N ALA A 456 -3.63 -21.21 37.36
CA ALA A 456 -3.26 -20.51 38.58
C ALA A 456 -2.19 -19.44 38.29
N ALA A 457 -2.23 -18.34 39.05
CA ALA A 457 -1.22 -17.30 39.01
C ALA A 457 -0.19 -17.52 40.13
N LEU A 458 1.10 -17.65 39.83
CA LEU A 458 2.19 -17.75 40.78
C LEU A 458 2.92 -16.40 40.84
N THR A 459 3.04 -15.84 42.06
CA THR A 459 3.74 -14.58 42.30
C THR A 459 4.76 -14.76 43.44
N LEU A 460 5.86 -14.00 43.37
CA LEU A 460 6.91 -14.00 44.37
C LEU A 460 7.07 -12.58 44.93
N ASP A 461 7.20 -12.48 46.24
CA ASP A 461 7.57 -11.29 46.96
C ASP A 461 8.74 -11.63 47.89
N SER A 462 9.87 -10.93 47.71
CA SER A 462 11.12 -11.23 48.42
C SER A 462 12.01 -10.01 48.51
N ALA A 463 12.76 -9.97 49.60
CA ALA A 463 13.83 -9.01 49.80
C ALA A 463 14.98 -9.67 50.56
N PRO A 464 16.24 -9.30 50.27
CA PRO A 464 17.42 -9.82 50.95
C PRO A 464 17.31 -9.67 52.47
N GLY A 465 17.50 -10.78 53.22
CA GLY A 465 17.46 -10.81 54.68
C GLY A 465 16.03 -10.74 55.27
N ARG A 466 14.97 -10.67 54.45
CA ARG A 466 13.55 -10.68 54.92
C ARG A 466 12.82 -11.98 54.60
N GLY A 467 13.44 -12.86 53.81
CA GLY A 467 12.83 -14.09 53.33
C GLY A 467 12.02 -13.93 52.02
N THR A 468 11.30 -14.98 51.67
CA THR A 468 10.50 -15.05 50.43
C THR A 468 9.10 -15.52 50.71
N THR A 469 8.13 -14.91 50.07
CA THR A 469 6.73 -15.37 50.04
C THR A 469 6.33 -15.71 48.61
N VAL A 470 6.06 -16.97 48.38
CA VAL A 470 5.48 -17.46 47.10
C VAL A 470 3.99 -17.61 47.28
N THR A 471 3.21 -16.96 46.42
CA THR A 471 1.75 -17.01 46.44
C THR A 471 1.23 -17.64 45.15
N VAL A 472 0.34 -18.63 45.28
CA VAL A 472 -0.32 -19.28 44.14
C VAL A 472 -1.84 -19.11 44.31
N ARG A 473 -2.46 -18.46 43.34
CA ARG A 473 -3.89 -18.18 43.30
C ARG A 473 -4.60 -18.99 42.22
N LEU A 474 -5.70 -19.67 42.60
CA LEU A 474 -6.54 -20.39 41.65
C LEU A 474 -8.01 -20.37 42.11
N PRO A 475 -8.99 -20.54 41.18
CA PRO A 475 -10.41 -20.57 41.54
C PRO A 475 -10.75 -21.68 42.52
N LEU A 476 -11.65 -21.42 43.47
CA LEU A 476 -12.23 -22.45 44.36
C LEU A 476 -13.07 -23.44 43.55
N ALA A 477 -13.05 -24.73 43.93
CA ALA A 477 -13.94 -25.71 43.36
C ALA A 477 -15.38 -25.40 43.78
N GLY A 478 -16.27 -25.02 42.85
CA GLY A 478 -17.66 -24.64 43.11
C GLY A 478 -17.96 -23.13 42.95
N GLY A 479 -16.99 -22.29 42.60
CA GLY A 479 -17.27 -20.93 42.12
C GLY A 479 -17.80 -20.94 40.66
N PRO A 480 -18.50 -19.86 40.20
CA PRO A 480 -19.03 -19.81 38.84
C PRO A 480 -17.89 -19.92 37.85
N GLN A 481 -17.79 -21.08 37.21
CA GLN A 481 -16.97 -21.21 35.99
C GLN A 481 -17.68 -20.39 34.92
N GLU A 482 -17.07 -19.32 34.49
CA GLU A 482 -17.40 -18.63 33.25
C GLU A 482 -17.24 -19.63 32.09
N THR A 483 -18.39 -20.12 31.60
CA THR A 483 -18.55 -20.97 30.43
C THR A 483 -18.17 -20.14 29.17
N ALA A 484 -16.90 -19.97 28.96
CA ALA A 484 -16.34 -19.33 27.75
C ALA A 484 -15.74 -20.41 26.85
N GLN A 485 -16.57 -21.39 26.43
CA GLN A 485 -16.19 -22.29 25.33
C GLN A 485 -17.38 -23.12 24.83
N THR A 486 -18.50 -22.46 24.40
CA THR A 486 -19.52 -23.11 23.54
C THR A 486 -20.35 -22.03 22.83
N ALA A 487 -19.72 -21.17 22.04
CA ALA A 487 -20.44 -20.28 21.13
C ALA A 487 -19.61 -20.02 19.86
N LYS A 488 -19.14 -21.09 19.23
CA LYS A 488 -18.57 -21.04 17.85
C LYS A 488 -18.75 -22.33 17.06
N GLU A 489 -19.86 -23.05 17.30
CA GLU A 489 -20.33 -24.09 16.36
C GLU A 489 -21.85 -24.00 16.32
N GLY A 490 -22.39 -23.27 15.38
CA GLY A 490 -23.84 -23.26 15.20
C GLY A 490 -24.36 -22.01 14.51
N THR A 491 -23.80 -21.63 13.34
CA THR A 491 -24.51 -20.84 12.30
C THR A 491 -23.71 -20.93 10.99
N ASN A 492 -23.84 -22.08 10.33
CA ASN A 492 -23.68 -22.20 8.89
C ASN A 492 -24.54 -23.38 8.44
N ASP A 493 -25.84 -23.12 8.33
CA ASP A 493 -26.70 -23.73 7.33
C ASP A 493 -27.96 -22.87 7.19
N GLU A 494 -28.38 -22.70 5.96
CA GLU A 494 -29.56 -21.98 5.44
C GLU A 494 -29.38 -20.46 5.17
N SER A 495 -28.88 -20.13 3.99
CA SER A 495 -29.58 -19.45 2.86
C SER A 495 -28.58 -19.08 1.77
#